data_c52c46a933336bc5115f75d85a2b089c
#
_entry.id   c52c46a933336bc5115f75d85a2b089c
#
_cell.length_a   1.000
_cell.length_b   1.000
_cell.length_c   1.000
_cell.angle_alpha   90.00
_cell.angle_beta   90.00
_cell.angle_gamma   90.00
#
_symmetry.space_group_name_H-M   'P 1'
#
loop_
_entity.id
_entity.type
_entity.pdbx_description
1 polymer ?
#
loop_
_entity_poly.entity_id
_entity_poly.type
_entity_poly.pdbx_seq_one_letter_code
_entity_poly.pdbx_strand_id
1 'polypeptide(L)'
;MTRCMSLVVVISTLATVGCASGTGALKPATPADASAPAVLWRDPGRIGALDLYWGAGAQSRAPRGPFSFVEEDTSGTNPKITVKDARGRTWDMKFDEEVHAEVAANRLVWALGYLVEDQYFVRSGTVTGAKELGRARKFVGANGAFKDARFRFRDPAAPRTEEEWTLQRNPFVGSKELSGLHILMTLINNWDIEGPRNNRVLRARVSGGRVERRFLVSDLGATFGKMGGGPISNHSKWVLDDFRKEKFIDKVEAGTLHLAHDGFDPDINRVPLAHARWFAGLASQLSSSQLRRAFEAAGAAPAEVDGYTAKLREKIAQLKAAVGS
;
A
#
# COMPACT_ATOMS: atom_id res chain seq x y z
N MET A 1 -63.12 -21.67 27.39
CA MET A 1 -61.72 -21.37 27.79
C MET A 1 -60.84 -21.52 26.56
N THR A 2 -60.67 -20.42 25.86
CA THR A 2 -59.92 -20.38 24.59
C THR A 2 -58.57 -19.66 24.86
N ARG A 3 -57.46 -20.39 24.75
CA ARG A 3 -56.11 -19.85 24.95
C ARG A 3 -55.64 -19.25 23.60
N CYS A 4 -55.45 -17.95 23.62
CA CYS A 4 -54.71 -17.23 22.57
C CYS A 4 -53.21 -17.50 22.71
N MET A 5 -52.62 -18.11 21.67
CA MET A 5 -51.15 -18.20 21.52
C MET A 5 -50.68 -16.98 20.77
N SER A 6 -49.94 -16.10 21.44
CA SER A 6 -49.25 -14.96 20.81
C SER A 6 -47.96 -15.46 20.11
N LEU A 7 -47.90 -15.30 18.83
CA LEU A 7 -46.72 -15.57 17.99
C LEU A 7 -45.80 -14.36 18.08
N VAL A 8 -44.63 -14.51 18.71
CA VAL A 8 -43.58 -13.49 18.73
C VAL A 8 -42.72 -13.70 17.47
N VAL A 9 -42.83 -12.80 16.51
CA VAL A 9 -41.96 -12.73 15.34
C VAL A 9 -40.75 -11.94 15.72
N VAL A 10 -39.58 -12.63 15.86
CA VAL A 10 -38.29 -11.97 16.00
C VAL A 10 -37.78 -11.60 14.62
N ILE A 11 -37.83 -10.32 14.29
CA ILE A 11 -37.22 -9.79 13.07
C ILE A 11 -35.72 -9.55 13.38
N SER A 12 -34.89 -10.46 12.89
CA SER A 12 -33.44 -10.26 12.92
C SER A 12 -33.07 -9.32 11.79
N THR A 13 -32.75 -8.06 12.13
CA THR A 13 -32.15 -7.12 11.19
C THR A 13 -30.69 -7.51 10.93
N LEU A 14 -30.43 -8.17 9.80
CA LEU A 14 -29.05 -8.29 9.29
C LEU A 14 -28.58 -6.86 8.90
N ALA A 15 -27.66 -6.33 9.68
CA ALA A 15 -26.90 -5.15 9.29
C ALA A 15 -25.92 -5.58 8.18
N THR A 16 -26.26 -5.30 6.93
CA THR A 16 -25.33 -5.35 5.81
C THR A 16 -24.34 -4.22 5.98
N VAL A 17 -23.11 -4.56 6.42
CA VAL A 17 -21.97 -3.66 6.30
C VAL A 17 -21.62 -3.59 4.81
N GLY A 18 -22.30 -2.74 4.09
CA GLY A 18 -21.93 -2.37 2.73
C GLY A 18 -20.63 -1.57 2.80
N CYS A 19 -19.58 -2.02 2.12
CA CYS A 19 -18.47 -1.17 1.74
C CYS A 19 -19.04 -0.03 0.89
N ALA A 20 -19.35 1.10 1.51
CA ALA A 20 -19.74 2.31 0.81
C ALA A 20 -18.52 2.78 0.01
N SER A 21 -18.50 2.52 -1.30
CA SER A 21 -17.73 3.29 -2.27
C SER A 21 -18.16 4.75 -2.09
N GLY A 22 -17.34 5.50 -1.35
CA GLY A 22 -17.65 6.86 -0.94
C GLY A 22 -17.70 7.80 -2.15
N THR A 23 -18.91 8.07 -2.63
CA THR A 23 -19.19 9.15 -3.60
C THR A 23 -19.06 10.56 -2.99
N GLY A 24 -18.52 10.67 -1.79
CA GLY A 24 -18.23 11.95 -1.12
C GLY A 24 -17.27 12.82 -1.92
N ALA A 25 -17.43 14.13 -1.85
CA ALA A 25 -16.45 15.07 -2.41
C ALA A 25 -15.11 14.85 -1.74
N LEU A 26 -14.03 14.75 -2.55
CA LEU A 26 -12.66 14.71 -2.02
C LEU A 26 -12.33 16.03 -1.31
N LYS A 27 -11.57 15.96 -0.23
CA LYS A 27 -11.01 17.15 0.41
C LYS A 27 -9.97 17.76 -0.54
N PRO A 28 -10.16 19.01 -0.98
CA PRO A 28 -9.23 19.68 -1.90
C PRO A 28 -7.95 20.11 -1.17
N ALA A 29 -6.94 20.49 -1.95
CA ALA A 29 -5.80 21.24 -1.44
C ALA A 29 -6.26 22.55 -0.77
N THR A 30 -5.55 22.97 0.27
CA THR A 30 -5.77 24.32 0.80
C THR A 30 -5.40 25.39 -0.24
N PRO A 31 -5.98 26.60 -0.20
CA PRO A 31 -5.60 27.67 -1.12
C PRO A 31 -4.08 27.95 -1.14
N ALA A 32 -3.41 27.81 0.01
CA ALA A 32 -1.97 28.00 0.12
C ALA A 32 -1.15 26.89 -0.57
N ASP A 33 -1.71 25.68 -0.68
CA ASP A 33 -1.05 24.54 -1.29
C ASP A 33 -1.44 24.36 -2.77
N ALA A 34 -2.61 24.85 -3.18
CA ALA A 34 -3.16 24.62 -4.51
C ALA A 34 -2.23 25.07 -5.66
N SER A 35 -1.42 26.11 -5.45
CA SER A 35 -0.43 26.60 -6.44
C SER A 35 0.87 25.79 -6.46
N ALA A 36 1.11 24.92 -5.46
CA ALA A 36 2.33 24.12 -5.39
C ALA A 36 2.28 22.98 -6.42
N PRO A 37 3.40 22.68 -7.13
CA PRO A 37 3.46 21.60 -8.10
C PRO A 37 3.03 20.27 -7.47
N ALA A 38 2.17 19.52 -8.19
CA ALA A 38 1.76 18.17 -7.83
C ALA A 38 2.77 17.15 -8.41
N VAL A 39 3.21 16.19 -7.60
CA VAL A 39 4.18 15.16 -7.98
C VAL A 39 3.68 13.80 -7.54
N LEU A 40 3.48 12.88 -8.49
CA LEU A 40 3.11 11.48 -8.25
C LEU A 40 4.32 10.55 -8.43
N TRP A 41 5.16 10.86 -9.41
CA TRP A 41 6.22 9.99 -9.87
C TRP A 41 7.50 10.78 -10.14
N ARG A 42 8.63 10.14 -9.97
CA ARG A 42 9.96 10.65 -10.36
C ARG A 42 10.75 9.54 -11.02
N ASP A 43 11.54 9.91 -12.01
CA ASP A 43 12.45 8.96 -12.63
C ASP A 43 13.34 8.32 -11.56
N PRO A 44 13.25 7.00 -11.36
CA PRO A 44 14.08 6.30 -10.38
C PRO A 44 15.54 6.17 -10.81
N GLY A 45 15.88 6.60 -12.02
CA GLY A 45 17.21 6.44 -12.60
C GLY A 45 17.53 4.96 -12.88
N ARG A 46 18.69 4.52 -12.45
CA ARG A 46 19.15 3.14 -12.66
C ARG A 46 18.48 2.18 -11.70
N ILE A 47 17.31 1.65 -12.05
CA ILE A 47 16.54 0.71 -11.20
C ILE A 47 17.42 -0.46 -10.74
N GLY A 48 18.26 -1.03 -11.61
CA GLY A 48 19.16 -2.13 -11.25
C GLY A 48 20.20 -1.82 -10.16
N ALA A 49 20.41 -0.54 -9.81
CA ALA A 49 21.31 -0.13 -8.73
C ALA A 49 20.58 0.13 -7.40
N LEU A 50 19.25 0.04 -7.36
CA LEU A 50 18.47 0.30 -6.15
C LEU A 50 18.58 -0.86 -5.15
N ASP A 51 18.75 -0.52 -3.87
CA ASP A 51 18.72 -1.50 -2.78
C ASP A 51 17.28 -1.66 -2.26
N LEU A 52 16.58 -2.69 -2.75
CA LEU A 52 15.20 -2.98 -2.34
C LEU A 52 15.09 -3.59 -0.93
N TYR A 53 16.18 -3.96 -0.29
CA TYR A 53 16.12 -4.36 1.11
C TYR A 53 15.85 -3.15 2.03
N TRP A 54 16.59 -2.08 1.82
CA TRP A 54 16.45 -0.88 2.65
C TRP A 54 15.42 0.13 2.11
N GLY A 55 15.16 0.16 0.80
CA GLY A 55 14.17 1.03 0.17
C GLY A 55 14.52 2.52 0.25
N ALA A 56 13.51 3.37 0.11
CA ALA A 56 13.66 4.84 0.02
C ALA A 56 14.46 5.46 1.18
N GLY A 57 14.31 4.94 2.39
CA GLY A 57 14.96 5.46 3.58
C GLY A 57 16.40 5.01 3.78
N ALA A 58 16.91 4.08 2.99
CA ALA A 58 18.21 3.44 3.15
C ALA A 58 18.43 2.86 4.58
N GLN A 59 19.52 2.13 4.80
CA GLN A 59 19.87 1.55 6.10
C GLN A 59 20.06 2.60 7.20
N SER A 60 20.58 3.76 6.84
CA SER A 60 20.88 4.84 7.79
C SER A 60 19.64 5.40 8.48
N ARG A 61 18.48 5.33 7.81
CA ARG A 61 17.20 5.81 8.37
C ARG A 61 16.36 4.73 9.05
N ALA A 62 16.77 3.46 9.02
CA ALA A 62 16.04 2.39 9.69
C ALA A 62 15.81 2.69 11.20
N PRO A 63 14.66 2.31 11.77
CA PRO A 63 14.37 2.55 13.19
C PRO A 63 15.36 1.79 14.09
N ARG A 64 15.71 2.36 15.24
CA ARG A 64 16.63 1.74 16.23
C ARG A 64 16.00 1.76 17.60
N GLY A 65 15.77 0.56 18.17
CA GLY A 65 15.30 0.42 19.54
C GLY A 65 16.36 0.78 20.60
N PRO A 66 16.00 0.88 21.88
CA PRO A 66 14.63 0.66 22.35
C PRO A 66 13.67 1.77 21.89
N PHE A 67 12.38 1.45 21.87
CA PHE A 67 11.33 2.39 21.46
C PHE A 67 10.59 2.91 22.67
N SER A 68 10.25 4.21 22.68
CA SER A 68 9.41 4.81 23.72
C SER A 68 8.01 5.04 23.20
N PHE A 69 7.00 4.59 23.94
CA PHE A 69 5.59 4.79 23.60
C PHE A 69 5.22 6.28 23.65
N VAL A 70 4.39 6.71 22.72
CA VAL A 70 3.84 8.06 22.64
C VAL A 70 2.33 8.01 22.82
N GLU A 71 1.64 7.28 21.93
CA GLU A 71 0.17 7.17 21.90
C GLU A 71 -0.28 5.91 21.17
N GLU A 72 -1.50 5.45 21.41
CA GLU A 72 -2.15 4.45 20.58
C GLU A 72 -3.13 5.14 19.62
N ASP A 73 -2.99 4.85 18.32
CA ASP A 73 -3.95 5.28 17.32
C ASP A 73 -5.05 4.22 17.17
N THR A 74 -6.24 4.56 17.66
CA THR A 74 -7.42 3.67 17.62
C THR A 74 -8.22 3.78 16.32
N SER A 75 -7.82 4.66 15.39
CA SER A 75 -8.46 4.81 14.08
C SER A 75 -8.09 3.67 13.12
N GLY A 76 -8.96 3.43 12.12
CA GLY A 76 -8.75 2.40 11.09
C GLY A 76 -8.86 0.97 11.61
N THR A 77 -8.53 -0.02 10.77
CA THR A 77 -8.77 -1.45 11.00
C THR A 77 -7.68 -2.11 11.85
N ASN A 78 -6.41 -1.85 11.53
CA ASN A 78 -5.28 -2.52 12.14
C ASN A 78 -4.76 -1.80 13.39
N PRO A 79 -4.35 -2.54 14.44
CA PRO A 79 -3.74 -1.97 15.63
C PRO A 79 -2.44 -1.24 15.33
N LYS A 80 -2.28 -0.05 15.86
CA LYS A 80 -1.10 0.78 15.68
C LYS A 80 -0.83 1.69 16.85
N ILE A 81 0.44 1.94 17.10
CA ILE A 81 0.92 2.88 18.11
C ILE A 81 1.94 3.84 17.50
N THR A 82 2.06 5.00 18.09
CA THR A 82 3.15 5.93 17.80
C THR A 82 4.27 5.73 18.80
N VAL A 83 5.49 5.64 18.32
CA VAL A 83 6.69 5.48 19.17
C VAL A 83 7.78 6.45 18.76
N LYS A 84 8.72 6.72 19.67
CA LYS A 84 10.01 7.33 19.35
C LYS A 84 11.09 6.26 19.39
N ASP A 85 12.02 6.31 18.43
CA ASP A 85 13.21 5.45 18.42
C ASP A 85 14.33 6.02 19.31
N ALA A 86 15.43 5.26 19.49
CA ALA A 86 16.57 5.67 20.29
C ALA A 86 17.26 6.97 19.78
N ARG A 87 16.92 7.43 18.57
CA ARG A 87 17.37 8.71 18.01
C ARG A 87 16.33 9.82 18.12
N GLY A 88 15.24 9.59 18.86
CA GLY A 88 14.16 10.55 19.07
C GLY A 88 13.22 10.75 17.86
N ARG A 89 13.37 9.95 16.79
CA ARG A 89 12.51 10.04 15.60
C ARG A 89 11.19 9.36 15.85
N THR A 90 10.12 9.96 15.35
CA THR A 90 8.75 9.47 15.53
C THR A 90 8.37 8.49 14.42
N TRP A 91 7.73 7.38 14.81
CA TRP A 91 7.31 6.29 13.94
C TRP A 91 5.86 5.88 14.23
N ASP A 92 5.11 5.58 13.17
CA ASP A 92 3.87 4.81 13.28
C ASP A 92 4.22 3.32 13.20
N MET A 93 3.97 2.61 14.26
CA MET A 93 4.21 1.19 14.38
C MET A 93 2.90 0.44 14.25
N LYS A 94 2.75 -0.35 13.18
CA LYS A 94 1.55 -1.13 12.84
C LYS A 94 1.83 -2.60 13.06
N PHE A 95 0.80 -3.33 13.46
CA PHE A 95 0.83 -4.76 13.71
C PHE A 95 -0.16 -5.49 12.80
N ASP A 96 -0.20 -6.83 12.92
CA ASP A 96 -1.14 -7.72 12.26
C ASP A 96 -0.77 -8.07 10.81
N GLU A 97 -1.67 -8.66 10.07
CA GLU A 97 -1.47 -9.35 8.80
C GLU A 97 -0.85 -8.49 7.69
N GLU A 98 -1.04 -7.18 7.74
CA GLU A 98 -0.61 -6.28 6.67
C GLU A 98 0.88 -5.89 6.71
N VAL A 99 1.58 -6.20 7.79
CA VAL A 99 2.94 -5.68 8.00
C VAL A 99 3.93 -6.17 6.94
N HIS A 100 3.80 -7.42 6.51
CA HIS A 100 4.65 -8.00 5.47
C HIS A 100 4.30 -7.44 4.08
N ALA A 101 3.02 -7.50 3.75
CA ALA A 101 2.50 -7.03 2.46
C ALA A 101 2.86 -5.56 2.21
N GLU A 102 2.63 -4.71 3.22
CA GLU A 102 2.86 -3.26 3.12
C GLU A 102 4.34 -2.93 2.87
N VAL A 103 5.27 -3.60 3.57
CA VAL A 103 6.70 -3.34 3.37
C VAL A 103 7.19 -3.85 2.01
N ALA A 104 6.80 -5.05 1.58
CA ALA A 104 7.19 -5.57 0.27
C ALA A 104 6.66 -4.70 -0.87
N ALA A 105 5.36 -4.33 -0.82
CA ALA A 105 4.75 -3.45 -1.82
C ALA A 105 5.40 -2.07 -1.85
N ASN A 106 5.69 -1.48 -0.69
CA ASN A 106 6.38 -0.20 -0.57
C ASN A 106 7.74 -0.20 -1.32
N ARG A 107 8.51 -1.30 -1.24
CA ARG A 107 9.77 -1.45 -1.96
C ARG A 107 9.60 -1.42 -3.47
N LEU A 108 8.59 -2.11 -3.98
CA LEU A 108 8.30 -2.18 -5.43
C LEU A 108 7.77 -0.84 -5.95
N VAL A 109 6.86 -0.21 -5.23
CA VAL A 109 6.29 1.09 -5.56
C VAL A 109 7.39 2.13 -5.66
N TRP A 110 8.28 2.21 -4.66
CA TRP A 110 9.44 3.10 -4.68
C TRP A 110 10.41 2.81 -5.82
N ALA A 111 10.76 1.54 -6.04
CA ALA A 111 11.73 1.17 -7.08
C ALA A 111 11.27 1.53 -8.48
N LEU A 112 9.95 1.62 -8.69
CA LEU A 112 9.34 2.02 -9.96
C LEU A 112 9.03 3.53 -10.03
N GLY A 113 9.56 4.33 -9.11
CA GLY A 113 9.55 5.80 -9.14
C GLY A 113 8.37 6.47 -8.47
N TYR A 114 7.42 5.73 -7.92
CA TYR A 114 6.29 6.32 -7.18
C TYR A 114 6.69 6.72 -5.77
N LEU A 115 6.06 7.77 -5.28
CA LEU A 115 6.38 8.35 -4.00
C LEU A 115 5.73 7.55 -2.86
N VAL A 116 6.53 7.20 -1.87
CA VAL A 116 6.13 6.45 -0.68
C VAL A 116 6.77 7.05 0.57
N GLU A 117 6.23 6.73 1.75
CA GLU A 117 6.89 7.02 3.03
C GLU A 117 7.95 5.96 3.33
N ASP A 118 9.00 6.31 4.09
CA ASP A 118 10.00 5.34 4.54
C ASP A 118 9.36 4.32 5.47
N GLN A 119 9.43 3.07 5.10
CA GLN A 119 8.87 1.96 5.88
C GLN A 119 9.90 0.87 6.11
N TYR A 120 9.81 0.20 7.26
CA TYR A 120 10.70 -0.89 7.64
C TYR A 120 9.93 -1.96 8.41
N PHE A 121 10.24 -3.21 8.15
CA PHE A 121 9.83 -4.32 8.97
C PHE A 121 10.83 -4.52 10.10
N VAL A 122 10.36 -4.70 11.33
CA VAL A 122 11.17 -5.02 12.51
C VAL A 122 10.60 -6.28 13.15
N ARG A 123 11.38 -7.36 13.11
CA ARG A 123 10.94 -8.68 13.59
C ARG A 123 10.65 -8.71 15.08
N SER A 124 11.45 -8.01 15.91
CA SER A 124 11.24 -7.96 17.35
C SER A 124 11.91 -6.76 17.98
N GLY A 125 11.44 -6.36 19.14
CA GLY A 125 11.99 -5.27 19.91
C GLY A 125 11.21 -5.02 21.19
N THR A 126 11.50 -3.88 21.84
CA THR A 126 10.85 -3.48 23.09
C THR A 126 10.36 -2.06 23.01
N VAL A 127 9.11 -1.84 23.42
CA VAL A 127 8.48 -0.53 23.61
C VAL A 127 8.39 -0.25 25.10
N THR A 128 9.07 0.78 25.58
CA THR A 128 9.01 1.22 26.98
C THR A 128 7.88 2.22 27.18
N GLY A 129 7.28 2.24 28.37
CA GLY A 129 6.23 3.20 28.75
C GLY A 129 4.86 2.93 28.15
N ALA A 130 4.67 1.84 27.41
CA ALA A 130 3.34 1.43 26.92
C ALA A 130 2.48 0.96 28.10
N LYS A 131 1.48 1.75 28.45
CA LYS A 131 0.49 1.43 29.51
C LYS A 131 -0.91 1.56 28.92
N GLU A 132 -1.83 0.76 29.44
CA GLU A 132 -3.26 0.83 29.11
C GLU A 132 -3.56 0.74 27.60
N LEU A 133 -2.80 -0.10 26.89
CA LEU A 133 -3.03 -0.37 25.47
C LEU A 133 -4.41 -1.03 25.27
N GLY A 134 -5.17 -0.51 24.33
CA GLY A 134 -6.44 -1.07 23.88
C GLY A 134 -6.22 -2.22 22.89
N ARG A 135 -6.25 -1.92 21.61
CA ARG A 135 -6.14 -2.90 20.50
C ARG A 135 -4.74 -3.47 20.35
N ALA A 136 -3.72 -2.64 20.59
CA ALA A 136 -2.32 -3.03 20.44
C ALA A 136 -1.81 -3.95 21.57
N ARG A 137 -2.55 -4.11 22.68
CA ARG A 137 -2.16 -5.00 23.79
C ARG A 137 -1.95 -6.47 23.40
N LYS A 138 -2.55 -6.90 22.29
CA LYS A 138 -2.34 -8.27 21.76
C LYS A 138 -0.95 -8.47 21.18
N PHE A 139 -0.29 -7.40 20.76
CA PHE A 139 0.97 -7.38 20.04
C PHE A 139 2.15 -6.85 20.86
N VAL A 140 1.86 -6.11 21.92
CA VAL A 140 2.87 -5.57 22.84
C VAL A 140 2.64 -6.20 24.21
N GLY A 141 3.55 -7.08 24.63
CA GLY A 141 3.46 -7.76 25.91
C GLY A 141 3.60 -6.82 27.11
N ALA A 142 3.28 -7.31 28.29
CA ALA A 142 3.37 -6.53 29.54
C ALA A 142 4.78 -5.97 29.83
N ASN A 143 5.82 -6.65 29.34
CA ASN A 143 7.22 -6.21 29.40
C ASN A 143 7.61 -5.30 28.23
N GLY A 144 6.67 -4.89 27.38
CA GLY A 144 6.88 -4.08 26.20
C GLY A 144 7.44 -4.83 24.98
N ALA A 145 7.68 -6.15 25.06
CA ALA A 145 8.18 -6.92 23.94
C ALA A 145 7.14 -7.03 22.82
N PHE A 146 7.57 -6.90 21.56
CA PHE A 146 6.74 -7.09 20.40
C PHE A 146 7.43 -8.00 19.38
N LYS A 147 6.62 -8.53 18.47
CA LYS A 147 7.07 -9.26 17.26
C LYS A 147 6.36 -8.69 16.04
N ASP A 148 7.07 -8.77 14.91
CA ASP A 148 6.57 -8.50 13.56
C ASP A 148 5.75 -7.20 13.46
N ALA A 149 6.47 -6.10 13.32
CA ALA A 149 5.87 -4.78 13.21
C ALA A 149 6.40 -4.00 11.99
N ARG A 150 5.52 -3.25 11.34
CA ARG A 150 5.88 -2.29 10.33
C ARG A 150 6.04 -0.91 10.97
N PHE A 151 7.21 -0.29 10.77
CA PHE A 151 7.53 1.07 11.17
C PHE A 151 7.45 2.00 9.96
N ARG A 152 6.67 3.06 10.06
CA ARG A 152 6.56 4.14 9.09
C ARG A 152 7.05 5.43 9.70
N PHE A 153 8.01 6.08 9.02
CA PHE A 153 8.59 7.33 9.50
C PHE A 153 7.59 8.48 9.39
N ARG A 154 7.41 9.24 10.46
CA ARG A 154 6.74 10.56 10.43
C ARG A 154 7.79 11.63 10.14
N ASP A 155 7.90 12.02 8.89
CA ASP A 155 8.86 13.06 8.48
C ASP A 155 8.33 14.46 8.85
N PRO A 156 8.95 15.16 9.79
CA PRO A 156 8.49 16.51 10.15
C PRO A 156 8.71 17.56 9.04
N ALA A 157 9.61 17.27 8.09
CA ALA A 157 9.85 18.15 6.94
C ALA A 157 8.83 17.97 5.80
N ALA A 158 8.01 16.92 5.88
CA ALA A 158 6.99 16.61 4.89
C ALA A 158 5.67 16.20 5.58
N PRO A 159 5.01 17.12 6.29
CA PRO A 159 3.75 16.83 6.97
C PRO A 159 2.66 16.44 5.97
N ARG A 160 1.74 15.58 6.43
CA ARG A 160 0.54 15.24 5.69
C ARG A 160 -0.41 16.42 5.64
N THR A 161 -1.09 16.54 4.52
CA THR A 161 -2.18 17.51 4.33
C THR A 161 -3.54 16.82 4.49
N GLU A 162 -4.60 17.61 4.51
CA GLU A 162 -5.98 17.11 4.46
C GLU A 162 -6.44 16.80 3.02
N GLU A 163 -5.62 17.09 2.01
CA GLU A 163 -5.95 16.81 0.61
C GLU A 163 -6.09 15.30 0.38
N GLU A 164 -7.18 14.93 -0.29
CA GLU A 164 -7.52 13.55 -0.64
C GLU A 164 -7.44 13.35 -2.16
N TRP A 165 -7.08 12.16 -2.58
CA TRP A 165 -7.08 11.79 -3.99
C TRP A 165 -7.42 10.30 -4.19
N THR A 166 -7.94 9.97 -5.36
CA THR A 166 -8.21 8.59 -5.78
C THR A 166 -7.58 8.34 -7.16
N LEU A 167 -7.53 7.08 -7.59
CA LEU A 167 -7.03 6.73 -8.92
C LEU A 167 -7.83 7.41 -10.05
N GLN A 168 -9.13 7.69 -9.84
CA GLN A 168 -9.99 8.36 -10.81
C GLN A 168 -9.94 9.88 -10.72
N ARG A 169 -9.67 10.44 -9.53
CA ARG A 169 -9.75 11.88 -9.26
C ARG A 169 -8.44 12.39 -8.67
N ASN A 170 -7.58 12.89 -9.54
CA ASN A 170 -6.26 13.43 -9.23
C ASN A 170 -5.74 14.29 -10.39
N PRO A 171 -4.68 15.08 -10.21
CA PRO A 171 -4.10 15.93 -11.26
C PRO A 171 -3.38 15.18 -12.40
N PHE A 172 -3.25 13.85 -12.32
CA PHE A 172 -2.42 13.04 -13.24
C PHE A 172 -3.26 12.20 -14.20
N VAL A 173 -4.58 12.35 -14.20
CA VAL A 173 -5.49 11.59 -15.08
C VAL A 173 -5.06 11.76 -16.54
N GLY A 174 -4.94 10.65 -17.26
CA GLY A 174 -4.45 10.61 -18.65
C GLY A 174 -2.93 10.52 -18.80
N SER A 175 -2.14 10.64 -17.73
CA SER A 175 -0.69 10.49 -17.80
C SER A 175 -0.25 9.02 -17.85
N LYS A 176 0.92 8.77 -18.44
CA LYS A 176 1.54 7.44 -18.44
C LYS A 176 1.96 7.00 -17.04
N GLU A 177 2.29 7.95 -16.16
CA GLU A 177 2.66 7.71 -14.78
C GLU A 177 1.48 7.16 -13.96
N LEU A 178 0.28 7.74 -14.11
CA LEU A 178 -0.91 7.20 -13.46
C LEU A 178 -1.32 5.85 -14.04
N SER A 179 -1.28 5.70 -15.36
CA SER A 179 -1.52 4.41 -16.03
C SER A 179 -0.55 3.32 -15.56
N GLY A 180 0.72 3.65 -15.36
CA GLY A 180 1.73 2.75 -14.79
C GLY A 180 1.40 2.36 -13.35
N LEU A 181 0.84 3.28 -12.56
CA LEU A 181 0.37 2.95 -11.21
C LEU A 181 -0.79 1.94 -11.24
N HIS A 182 -1.73 2.07 -12.17
CA HIS A 182 -2.81 1.07 -12.35
C HIS A 182 -2.23 -0.32 -12.64
N ILE A 183 -1.26 -0.40 -13.55
CA ILE A 183 -0.56 -1.66 -13.85
C ILE A 183 0.14 -2.20 -12.61
N LEU A 184 0.85 -1.34 -11.86
CA LEU A 184 1.58 -1.75 -10.66
C LEU A 184 0.64 -2.31 -9.58
N MET A 185 -0.49 -1.65 -9.33
CA MET A 185 -1.46 -2.11 -8.33
C MET A 185 -2.05 -3.47 -8.70
N THR A 186 -2.33 -3.69 -9.99
CA THR A 186 -2.76 -5.01 -10.49
C THR A 186 -1.63 -6.05 -10.44
N LEU A 187 -0.39 -5.64 -10.71
CA LEU A 187 0.79 -6.51 -10.62
C LEU A 187 0.94 -7.12 -9.22
N ILE A 188 0.72 -6.32 -8.18
CA ILE A 188 0.85 -6.71 -6.76
C ILE A 188 -0.49 -7.12 -6.13
N ASN A 189 -1.59 -7.13 -6.87
CA ASN A 189 -2.95 -7.43 -6.42
C ASN A 189 -3.40 -6.53 -5.25
N ASN A 190 -3.17 -5.22 -5.36
CA ASN A 190 -3.71 -4.28 -4.37
C ASN A 190 -5.18 -4.01 -4.67
N TRP A 191 -6.07 -4.39 -3.77
CA TRP A 191 -7.52 -4.26 -3.95
C TRP A 191 -8.15 -3.11 -3.14
N ASP A 192 -7.36 -2.33 -2.37
CA ASP A 192 -7.89 -1.31 -1.44
C ASP A 192 -7.41 0.12 -1.74
N ILE A 193 -6.61 0.33 -2.79
CA ILE A 193 -6.02 1.66 -3.07
C ILE A 193 -7.02 2.71 -3.58
N GLU A 194 -8.19 2.31 -4.07
CA GLU A 194 -9.16 3.26 -4.64
C GLU A 194 -9.79 4.20 -3.61
N GLY A 195 -9.79 3.82 -2.35
CA GLY A 195 -10.41 4.63 -1.29
C GLY A 195 -9.69 5.96 -1.08
N PRO A 196 -10.41 7.10 -0.96
CA PRO A 196 -9.78 8.42 -0.79
C PRO A 196 -9.00 8.55 0.52
N ARG A 197 -9.33 7.73 1.52
CA ARG A 197 -8.62 7.70 2.81
C ARG A 197 -7.33 6.89 2.77
N ASN A 198 -7.13 6.09 1.71
CA ASN A 198 -6.00 5.19 1.57
C ASN A 198 -4.78 5.91 0.95
N ASN A 199 -5.00 7.04 0.31
CA ASN A 199 -3.95 7.83 -0.30
C ASN A 199 -3.70 9.12 0.46
N ARG A 200 -2.48 9.63 0.40
CA ARG A 200 -2.05 10.82 1.16
C ARG A 200 -1.31 11.80 0.27
N VAL A 201 -1.47 13.08 0.58
CA VAL A 201 -0.67 14.13 -0.01
C VAL A 201 0.21 14.74 1.08
N LEU A 202 1.51 14.84 0.82
CA LEU A 202 2.44 15.54 1.70
C LEU A 202 2.77 16.92 1.14
N ARG A 203 2.90 17.88 2.04
CA ARG A 203 3.46 19.18 1.74
C ARG A 203 4.96 19.15 2.01
N ALA A 204 5.76 18.91 0.99
CA ALA A 204 7.21 18.77 1.12
C ALA A 204 7.95 20.04 0.72
N ARG A 205 8.91 20.45 1.54
CA ARG A 205 9.87 21.50 1.18
C ARG A 205 11.01 20.87 0.39
N VAL A 206 11.33 21.45 -0.75
CA VAL A 206 12.45 21.03 -1.61
C VAL A 206 13.53 22.11 -1.65
N SER A 207 14.67 21.78 -2.25
CA SER A 207 15.78 22.72 -2.40
C SER A 207 15.35 24.08 -2.96
N GLY A 208 15.90 25.14 -2.43
CA GLY A 208 15.53 26.52 -2.77
C GLY A 208 14.25 27.03 -2.11
N GLY A 209 13.78 26.39 -1.03
CA GLY A 209 12.61 26.83 -0.25
C GLY A 209 11.26 26.62 -0.93
N ARG A 210 11.24 26.02 -2.13
CA ARG A 210 10.00 25.69 -2.85
C ARG A 210 9.22 24.61 -2.13
N VAL A 211 7.91 24.62 -2.31
CA VAL A 211 6.99 23.61 -1.80
C VAL A 211 6.47 22.80 -2.96
N GLU A 212 6.29 21.49 -2.76
CA GLU A 212 5.60 20.61 -3.68
C GLU A 212 4.56 19.75 -2.94
N ARG A 213 3.49 19.37 -3.62
CA ARG A 213 2.50 18.41 -3.16
C ARG A 213 2.92 17.03 -3.65
N ARG A 214 3.31 16.17 -2.73
CA ARG A 214 3.69 14.78 -3.02
C ARG A 214 2.49 13.87 -2.85
N PHE A 215 2.01 13.33 -3.95
CA PHE A 215 0.94 12.35 -3.98
C PHE A 215 1.53 10.97 -3.69
N LEU A 216 1.33 10.51 -2.47
CA LEU A 216 1.88 9.23 -2.02
C LEU A 216 0.96 8.08 -2.36
N VAL A 217 1.57 6.98 -2.79
CA VAL A 217 0.92 5.68 -2.83
C VAL A 217 1.02 5.08 -1.43
N SER A 218 -0.10 5.06 -0.73
CA SER A 218 -0.24 4.59 0.65
C SER A 218 -1.15 3.37 0.72
N ASP A 219 -1.37 2.84 1.92
CA ASP A 219 -2.22 1.69 2.20
C ASP A 219 -1.97 0.46 1.31
N LEU A 220 -0.72 0.05 1.31
CA LEU A 220 -0.21 -1.06 0.53
C LEU A 220 -0.37 -2.42 1.24
N GLY A 221 -1.08 -2.47 2.37
CA GLY A 221 -1.26 -3.69 3.16
C GLY A 221 -2.17 -4.74 2.52
N ALA A 222 -3.10 -4.30 1.69
CA ALA A 222 -4.06 -5.16 0.99
C ALA A 222 -3.48 -5.70 -0.34
N THR A 223 -2.33 -6.38 -0.28
CA THR A 223 -1.58 -6.87 -1.45
C THR A 223 -1.13 -8.32 -1.30
N PHE A 224 -0.64 -8.89 -2.40
CA PHE A 224 -0.05 -10.23 -2.47
C PHE A 224 -0.99 -11.36 -2.02
N GLY A 225 -2.26 -11.23 -2.34
CA GLY A 225 -3.29 -12.22 -2.11
C GLY A 225 -4.29 -12.23 -3.24
N LYS A 226 -5.53 -12.57 -2.93
CA LYS A 226 -6.66 -12.58 -3.83
C LYS A 226 -7.30 -11.20 -3.89
N MET A 227 -7.58 -10.71 -5.09
CA MET A 227 -8.23 -9.42 -5.31
C MET A 227 -9.71 -9.41 -4.95
N GLY A 228 -10.34 -10.60 -4.90
CA GLY A 228 -11.77 -10.72 -4.65
C GLY A 228 -12.59 -10.40 -5.89
N GLY A 229 -13.89 -10.46 -5.75
CA GLY A 229 -14.86 -10.19 -6.82
C GLY A 229 -16.23 -10.74 -6.44
N GLY A 230 -17.29 -10.09 -6.95
CA GLY A 230 -18.67 -10.51 -6.74
C GLY A 230 -19.30 -10.05 -5.42
N PRO A 231 -20.53 -10.51 -5.11
CA PRO A 231 -21.31 -10.02 -3.99
C PRO A 231 -20.79 -10.44 -2.60
N ILE A 232 -19.90 -11.42 -2.55
CA ILE A 232 -19.21 -11.84 -1.33
C ILE A 232 -17.75 -11.49 -1.50
N SER A 233 -17.32 -10.42 -0.84
CA SER A 233 -15.93 -9.99 -0.81
C SER A 233 -15.06 -11.11 -0.22
N ASN A 234 -14.32 -11.80 -1.07
CA ASN A 234 -13.42 -12.89 -0.70
C ASN A 234 -11.97 -12.46 -1.00
N HIS A 235 -11.55 -11.37 -0.34
CA HIS A 235 -10.19 -10.86 -0.45
C HIS A 235 -9.25 -11.63 0.47
N SER A 236 -7.99 -11.74 0.06
CA SER A 236 -6.91 -12.13 0.96
C SER A 236 -5.71 -11.19 0.79
N LYS A 237 -4.84 -11.16 1.76
CA LYS A 237 -3.61 -10.38 1.77
C LYS A 237 -2.48 -11.24 2.30
N TRP A 238 -1.32 -11.16 1.65
CA TRP A 238 -0.15 -11.96 1.97
C TRP A 238 -0.41 -13.48 1.96
N VAL A 239 -1.19 -13.97 0.98
CA VAL A 239 -1.49 -15.39 0.77
C VAL A 239 -0.94 -15.81 -0.59
N LEU A 240 0.22 -16.48 -0.59
CA LEU A 240 0.97 -16.84 -1.80
C LEU A 240 0.16 -17.69 -2.79
N ASP A 241 -0.58 -18.67 -2.29
CA ASP A 241 -1.36 -19.57 -3.15
C ASP A 241 -2.54 -18.86 -3.83
N ASP A 242 -3.10 -17.87 -3.19
CA ASP A 242 -4.11 -17.00 -3.79
C ASP A 242 -3.47 -16.07 -4.82
N PHE A 243 -2.37 -15.42 -4.46
CA PHE A 243 -1.63 -14.54 -5.38
C PHE A 243 -1.21 -15.23 -6.67
N ARG A 244 -0.81 -16.51 -6.60
CA ARG A 244 -0.43 -17.32 -7.77
C ARG A 244 -1.58 -17.56 -8.73
N LYS A 245 -2.82 -17.67 -8.24
CA LYS A 245 -4.02 -17.97 -9.04
C LYS A 245 -4.57 -16.74 -9.75
N GLU A 246 -4.28 -15.55 -9.25
CA GLU A 246 -4.83 -14.31 -9.80
C GLU A 246 -4.30 -14.01 -11.18
N LYS A 247 -5.24 -13.69 -12.08
CA LYS A 247 -4.97 -13.21 -13.43
C LYS A 247 -4.41 -11.78 -13.36
N PHE A 248 -3.54 -11.42 -14.29
CA PHE A 248 -2.93 -10.09 -14.33
C PHE A 248 -3.39 -9.28 -15.53
N ILE A 249 -3.36 -9.90 -16.71
CA ILE A 249 -3.78 -9.28 -17.97
C ILE A 249 -5.00 -10.05 -18.47
N ASP A 250 -6.05 -9.32 -18.84
CA ASP A 250 -7.22 -9.92 -19.47
C ASP A 250 -7.01 -10.10 -20.97
N LYS A 251 -6.75 -9.00 -21.70
CA LYS A 251 -6.52 -9.01 -23.14
C LYS A 251 -5.77 -7.75 -23.58
N VAL A 252 -5.31 -7.77 -24.85
CA VAL A 252 -4.88 -6.57 -25.58
C VAL A 252 -5.79 -6.42 -26.79
N GLU A 253 -6.45 -5.29 -26.92
CA GLU A 253 -7.41 -5.03 -28.00
C GLU A 253 -7.41 -3.55 -28.40
N ALA A 254 -7.42 -3.27 -29.70
CA ALA A 254 -7.51 -1.91 -30.25
C ALA A 254 -6.54 -0.89 -29.62
N GLY A 255 -5.27 -1.30 -29.38
CA GLY A 255 -4.25 -0.41 -28.80
C GLY A 255 -4.37 -0.19 -27.28
N THR A 256 -5.19 -0.99 -26.62
CA THR A 256 -5.45 -0.93 -25.17
C THR A 256 -5.08 -2.25 -24.51
N LEU A 257 -4.34 -2.17 -23.39
CA LEU A 257 -4.13 -3.27 -22.46
C LEU A 257 -5.27 -3.28 -21.45
N HIS A 258 -5.98 -4.41 -21.34
CA HIS A 258 -7.01 -4.62 -20.32
C HIS A 258 -6.41 -5.40 -19.16
N LEU A 259 -6.42 -4.79 -17.98
CA LEU A 259 -5.96 -5.43 -16.74
C LEU A 259 -7.07 -6.31 -16.16
N ALA A 260 -6.69 -7.40 -15.52
CA ALA A 260 -7.63 -8.30 -14.84
C ALA A 260 -7.71 -7.96 -13.36
N HIS A 261 -8.30 -6.81 -13.02
CA HIS A 261 -8.46 -6.37 -11.64
C HIS A 261 -9.94 -6.20 -11.29
N ASP A 262 -10.48 -7.15 -10.51
CA ASP A 262 -11.92 -7.23 -10.23
C ASP A 262 -12.44 -6.13 -9.29
N GLY A 263 -11.54 -5.50 -8.50
CA GLY A 263 -11.88 -4.44 -7.55
C GLY A 263 -11.82 -3.03 -8.12
N PHE A 264 -11.27 -2.84 -9.32
CA PHE A 264 -11.13 -1.50 -9.92
C PHE A 264 -12.30 -1.14 -10.82
N ASP A 265 -12.56 0.17 -10.88
CA ASP A 265 -13.41 0.73 -11.93
C ASP A 265 -12.94 0.23 -13.32
N PRO A 266 -13.84 -0.20 -14.21
CA PRO A 266 -13.49 -0.67 -15.54
C PRO A 266 -12.60 0.29 -16.35
N ASP A 267 -12.70 1.60 -16.14
CA ASP A 267 -11.88 2.58 -16.84
C ASP A 267 -10.42 2.59 -16.34
N ILE A 268 -10.17 2.25 -15.06
CA ILE A 268 -8.82 2.07 -14.52
C ILE A 268 -8.14 0.85 -15.15
N ASN A 269 -8.91 -0.19 -15.46
CA ASN A 269 -8.41 -1.42 -16.07
C ASN A 269 -8.03 -1.25 -17.55
N ARG A 270 -8.35 -0.12 -18.17
CA ARG A 270 -8.05 0.19 -19.59
C ARG A 270 -6.81 1.08 -19.68
N VAL A 271 -5.70 0.52 -20.07
CA VAL A 271 -4.41 1.23 -20.17
C VAL A 271 -4.02 1.37 -21.64
N PRO A 272 -3.75 2.59 -22.13
CA PRO A 272 -3.18 2.78 -23.46
C PRO A 272 -1.90 1.97 -23.65
N LEU A 273 -1.77 1.25 -24.75
CA LEU A 273 -0.64 0.34 -24.97
C LEU A 273 0.72 1.07 -24.94
N ALA A 274 0.76 2.34 -25.38
CA ALA A 274 1.97 3.17 -25.27
C ALA A 274 2.41 3.40 -23.81
N HIS A 275 1.44 3.62 -22.90
CA HIS A 275 1.71 3.77 -21.46
C HIS A 275 2.15 2.43 -20.85
N ALA A 276 1.53 1.33 -21.28
CA ALA A 276 1.90 -0.01 -20.83
C ALA A 276 3.34 -0.38 -21.26
N ARG A 277 3.76 -0.01 -22.50
CA ARG A 277 5.15 -0.18 -22.96
C ARG A 277 6.14 0.59 -22.09
N TRP A 278 5.82 1.85 -21.79
CA TRP A 278 6.66 2.66 -20.91
C TRP A 278 6.84 1.98 -19.54
N PHE A 279 5.75 1.54 -18.91
CA PHE A 279 5.83 0.87 -17.62
C PHE A 279 6.53 -0.49 -17.68
N ALA A 280 6.29 -1.27 -18.73
CA ALA A 280 6.99 -2.54 -18.98
C ALA A 280 8.51 -2.35 -19.06
N GLY A 281 8.96 -1.24 -19.69
CA GLY A 281 10.38 -0.87 -19.75
C GLY A 281 10.98 -0.60 -18.37
N LEU A 282 10.22 0.02 -17.45
CA LEU A 282 10.65 0.22 -16.06
C LEU A 282 10.66 -1.12 -15.29
N ALA A 283 9.52 -1.83 -15.28
CA ALA A 283 9.37 -3.05 -14.50
C ALA A 283 10.34 -4.17 -14.90
N SER A 284 10.69 -4.24 -16.20
CA SER A 284 11.65 -5.23 -16.72
C SER A 284 13.08 -5.05 -16.20
N GLN A 285 13.44 -3.87 -15.68
CA GLN A 285 14.76 -3.61 -15.09
C GLN A 285 14.91 -4.20 -13.69
N LEU A 286 13.81 -4.55 -13.02
CA LEU A 286 13.86 -5.22 -11.72
C LEU A 286 14.43 -6.64 -11.89
N SER A 287 15.55 -6.93 -11.26
CA SER A 287 16.15 -8.26 -11.26
C SER A 287 15.45 -9.19 -10.26
N SER A 288 15.57 -10.51 -10.44
CA SER A 288 15.09 -11.50 -9.47
C SER A 288 15.73 -11.30 -8.09
N SER A 289 17.01 -10.92 -8.03
CA SER A 289 17.70 -10.63 -6.78
C SER A 289 17.06 -9.44 -6.04
N GLN A 290 16.73 -8.37 -6.76
CA GLN A 290 16.06 -7.20 -6.15
C GLN A 290 14.66 -7.54 -5.64
N LEU A 291 13.87 -8.32 -6.40
CA LEU A 291 12.56 -8.78 -5.97
C LEU A 291 12.66 -9.62 -4.69
N ARG A 292 13.61 -10.56 -4.63
CA ARG A 292 13.91 -11.34 -3.41
C ARG A 292 14.20 -10.44 -2.22
N ARG A 293 15.09 -9.44 -2.41
CA ARG A 293 15.46 -8.48 -1.36
C ARG A 293 14.26 -7.70 -0.82
N ALA A 294 13.28 -7.37 -1.66
CA ALA A 294 12.05 -6.69 -1.22
C ALA A 294 11.21 -7.58 -0.27
N PHE A 295 11.08 -8.87 -0.58
CA PHE A 295 10.35 -9.81 0.28
C PHE A 295 11.12 -10.18 1.53
N GLU A 296 12.43 -10.36 1.46
CA GLU A 296 13.30 -10.55 2.63
C GLU A 296 13.20 -9.37 3.61
N ALA A 297 13.21 -8.14 3.07
CA ALA A 297 13.03 -6.91 3.86
C ALA A 297 11.68 -6.82 4.57
N ALA A 298 10.67 -7.47 4.03
CA ALA A 298 9.33 -7.59 4.61
C ALA A 298 9.24 -8.72 5.66
N GLY A 299 10.29 -9.49 5.87
CA GLY A 299 10.30 -10.61 6.82
C GLY A 299 9.65 -11.90 6.31
N ALA A 300 9.49 -12.04 4.99
CA ALA A 300 8.96 -13.24 4.35
C ALA A 300 9.78 -14.49 4.69
N ALA A 301 9.11 -15.65 4.80
CA ALA A 301 9.77 -16.94 4.90
C ALA A 301 10.46 -17.31 3.56
N PRO A 302 11.51 -18.14 3.57
CA PRO A 302 12.25 -18.49 2.32
C PRO A 302 11.35 -18.97 1.18
N ALA A 303 10.36 -19.82 1.46
CA ALA A 303 9.42 -20.31 0.46
C ALA A 303 8.50 -19.21 -0.11
N GLU A 304 8.13 -18.22 0.71
CA GLU A 304 7.37 -17.05 0.28
C GLU A 304 8.22 -16.14 -0.60
N VAL A 305 9.50 -15.89 -0.22
CA VAL A 305 10.46 -15.12 -1.04
C VAL A 305 10.58 -15.74 -2.42
N ASP A 306 10.75 -17.06 -2.51
CA ASP A 306 10.84 -17.78 -3.78
C ASP A 306 9.54 -17.66 -4.59
N GLY A 307 8.41 -17.93 -3.94
CA GLY A 307 7.11 -17.97 -4.59
C GLY A 307 6.64 -16.62 -5.10
N TYR A 308 6.69 -15.57 -4.28
CA TYR A 308 6.32 -14.22 -4.70
C TYR A 308 7.26 -13.68 -5.79
N THR A 309 8.56 -13.93 -5.67
CA THR A 309 9.54 -13.54 -6.69
C THR A 309 9.24 -14.19 -8.03
N ALA A 310 8.98 -15.50 -8.05
CA ALA A 310 8.65 -16.24 -9.26
C ALA A 310 7.37 -15.71 -9.91
N LYS A 311 6.31 -15.47 -9.14
CA LYS A 311 5.03 -14.95 -9.66
C LYS A 311 5.16 -13.52 -10.20
N LEU A 312 5.91 -12.64 -9.53
CA LEU A 312 6.16 -11.29 -10.06
C LEU A 312 6.98 -11.33 -11.36
N ARG A 313 7.99 -12.21 -11.45
CA ARG A 313 8.74 -12.41 -12.70
C ARG A 313 7.85 -12.87 -13.85
N GLU A 314 6.96 -13.83 -13.56
CA GLU A 314 5.95 -14.31 -14.53
C GLU A 314 5.06 -13.15 -15.02
N LYS A 315 4.46 -12.37 -14.10
CA LYS A 315 3.59 -11.24 -14.45
C LYS A 315 4.34 -10.16 -15.25
N ILE A 316 5.59 -9.82 -14.88
CA ILE A 316 6.42 -8.86 -15.63
C ILE A 316 6.72 -9.39 -17.04
N ALA A 317 6.99 -10.69 -17.19
CA ALA A 317 7.19 -11.31 -18.49
C ALA A 317 5.90 -11.29 -19.34
N GLN A 318 4.75 -11.56 -18.74
CA GLN A 318 3.43 -11.43 -19.39
C GLN A 318 3.20 -10.01 -19.90
N LEU A 319 3.49 -8.99 -19.07
CA LEU A 319 3.35 -7.60 -19.48
C LEU A 319 4.25 -7.28 -20.67
N LYS A 320 5.52 -7.67 -20.62
CA LYS A 320 6.48 -7.45 -21.71
C LYS A 320 6.01 -8.10 -23.01
N ALA A 321 5.54 -9.34 -22.96
CA ALA A 321 4.99 -10.03 -24.12
C ALA A 321 3.73 -9.36 -24.68
N ALA A 322 2.82 -8.92 -23.81
CA ALA A 322 1.57 -8.27 -24.20
C ALA A 322 1.77 -6.92 -24.91
N VAL A 323 2.84 -6.19 -24.59
CA VAL A 323 3.14 -4.89 -25.24
C VAL A 323 4.08 -4.98 -26.43
N GLY A 324 4.57 -6.17 -26.78
CA GLY A 324 5.43 -6.40 -27.93
C GLY A 324 6.83 -5.79 -27.80
N SER A 325 7.40 -5.85 -26.61
CA SER A 325 8.75 -5.33 -26.31
C SER A 325 9.72 -6.42 -25.80
#